data_4d163f1f496aa6f583a7129f1f34e11a
#
_entry.id   4d163f1f496aa6f583a7129f1f34e11a
#
_cell.length_a   1.000
_cell.length_b   1.000
_cell.length_c   1.000
_cell.angle_alpha   90.00
_cell.angle_beta   90.00
_cell.angle_gamma   90.00
#
_symmetry.space_group_name_H-M   'P 1'
#
loop_
_entity.id
_entity.type
_entity.pdbx_description
1 polymer ?
#
loop_
_entity_poly.entity_id
_entity_poly.type
_entity_poly.pdbx_seq_one_letter_code
_entity_poly.pdbx_strand_id
1 'polypeptide(L)'
;MSYTRLLARAVIGGLFIGHGTQKLFGWFGGPGPQGTEQMMQKLEMEPRRHQALTAGMTETAGGGLLALGLATPAAAAGLTGVMLTAIRKVHLRNGPWNTNGGYEYPLVLIAALLTLADSGPGELSLDR
;
A
#
# COMPACT_ATOMS: atom_id res chain seq x y z
N MET A 1 -15.37 20.59 8.33
CA MET A 1 -14.18 20.52 7.47
C MET A 1 -13.43 19.21 7.69
N SER A 2 -12.95 18.65 6.61
CA SER A 2 -12.36 17.30 6.66
C SER A 2 -10.83 17.33 6.73
N TYR A 3 -10.27 18.14 7.62
CA TYR A 3 -8.81 18.19 7.78
C TYR A 3 -8.23 16.86 8.26
N THR A 4 -8.98 16.15 9.11
CA THR A 4 -8.54 14.86 9.60
C THR A 4 -8.46 13.85 8.45
N ARG A 5 -9.44 13.86 7.55
CA ARG A 5 -9.41 12.99 6.36
C ARG A 5 -8.27 13.37 5.42
N LEU A 6 -8.05 14.65 5.22
CA LEU A 6 -6.92 15.13 4.42
C LEU A 6 -5.59 14.63 4.99
N LEU A 7 -5.42 14.79 6.31
CA LEU A 7 -4.21 14.33 6.98
C LEU A 7 -4.03 12.80 6.82
N ALA A 8 -5.10 12.05 7.05
CA ALA A 8 -5.05 10.59 6.92
C ALA A 8 -4.66 10.18 5.50
N ARG A 9 -5.27 10.79 4.48
CA ARG A 9 -4.93 10.51 3.08
C ARG A 9 -3.49 10.87 2.75
N ALA A 10 -3.02 12.03 3.24
CA ALA A 10 -1.65 12.47 2.98
C ALA A 10 -0.63 11.51 3.60
N VAL A 11 -0.84 11.12 4.84
CA VAL A 11 0.07 10.22 5.55
C VAL A 11 0.03 8.83 4.92
N ILE A 12 -1.14 8.25 4.79
CA ILE A 12 -1.28 6.88 4.28
C ILE A 12 -0.86 6.81 2.81
N GLY A 13 -1.34 7.76 2.01
CA GLY A 13 -0.97 7.84 0.60
C GLY A 13 0.52 8.05 0.41
N GLY A 14 1.11 8.94 1.21
CA GLY A 14 2.56 9.19 1.18
C GLY A 14 3.37 7.96 1.52
N LEU A 15 2.95 7.20 2.54
CA LEU A 15 3.62 5.95 2.90
C LEU A 15 3.57 4.92 1.78
N PHE A 16 2.42 4.79 1.11
CA PHE A 16 2.31 3.87 -0.02
C PHE A 16 3.15 4.32 -1.22
N ILE A 17 3.21 5.62 -1.48
CA ILE A 17 4.11 6.14 -2.52
C ILE A 17 5.56 5.77 -2.18
N GLY A 18 5.95 5.95 -0.92
CA GLY A 18 7.28 5.58 -0.45
C GLY A 18 7.56 4.09 -0.67
N HIS A 19 6.65 3.23 -0.24
CA HIS A 19 6.80 1.78 -0.42
C HIS A 19 6.83 1.36 -1.89
N GLY A 20 5.99 1.97 -2.72
CA GLY A 20 5.95 1.68 -4.15
C GLY A 20 7.25 2.09 -4.85
N THR A 21 7.75 3.28 -4.56
CA THR A 21 8.99 3.78 -5.15
C THR A 21 10.21 3.02 -4.64
N GLN A 22 10.18 2.51 -3.41
CA GLN A 22 11.20 1.59 -2.92
C GLN A 22 11.30 0.35 -3.80
N LYS A 23 10.17 -0.18 -4.23
CA LYS A 23 10.12 -1.37 -5.07
C LYS A 23 10.52 -1.08 -6.51
N LEU A 24 10.00 0.02 -7.07
CA LEU A 24 10.20 0.35 -8.49
C LEU A 24 11.59 0.92 -8.79
N PHE A 25 12.13 1.72 -7.87
CA PHE A 25 13.34 2.50 -8.13
C PHE A 25 14.43 2.33 -7.08
N GLY A 26 14.15 1.68 -5.97
CA GLY A 26 15.11 1.55 -4.88
C GLY A 26 15.26 2.82 -4.03
N TRP A 27 14.35 3.79 -4.17
CA TRP A 27 14.39 5.02 -3.39
C TRP A 27 14.22 4.73 -1.90
N PHE A 28 14.66 5.66 -1.07
CA PHE A 28 14.55 5.57 0.40
C PHE A 28 15.15 4.28 0.99
N GLY A 29 16.23 3.81 0.40
CA GLY A 29 16.88 2.60 0.86
C GLY A 29 16.13 1.31 0.55
N GLY A 30 15.23 1.36 -0.43
CA GLY A 30 14.41 0.20 -0.79
C GLY A 30 15.14 -0.82 -1.66
N PRO A 31 14.49 -1.97 -1.92
CA PRO A 31 15.10 -3.09 -2.64
C PRO A 31 15.31 -2.85 -4.13
N GLY A 32 14.57 -1.90 -4.73
CA GLY A 32 14.61 -1.66 -6.16
C GLY A 32 13.96 -2.77 -6.97
N PRO A 33 13.98 -2.65 -8.33
CA PRO A 33 13.30 -3.65 -9.18
C PRO A 33 13.86 -5.05 -9.00
N GLN A 34 15.19 -5.20 -8.99
CA GLN A 34 15.81 -6.52 -8.89
C GLN A 34 15.57 -7.16 -7.53
N GLY A 35 15.72 -6.39 -6.45
CA GLY A 35 15.47 -6.91 -5.10
C GLY A 35 14.03 -7.31 -4.91
N THR A 36 13.10 -6.54 -5.47
CA THR A 36 11.67 -6.86 -5.40
C THR A 36 11.35 -8.14 -6.19
N GLU A 37 11.94 -8.30 -7.38
CA GLU A 37 11.76 -9.53 -8.15
C GLU A 37 12.31 -10.76 -7.42
N GLN A 38 13.46 -10.61 -6.74
CA GLN A 38 14.01 -11.69 -5.93
C GLN A 38 13.09 -12.07 -4.78
N MET A 39 12.46 -11.08 -4.14
CA MET A 39 11.49 -11.32 -3.09
C MET A 39 10.28 -12.08 -3.63
N MET A 40 9.77 -11.67 -4.80
CA MET A 40 8.62 -12.35 -5.42
C MET A 40 8.97 -13.80 -5.75
N GLN A 41 10.19 -14.05 -6.23
CA GLN A 41 10.65 -15.40 -6.50
C GLN A 41 10.66 -16.26 -5.23
N LYS A 42 11.18 -15.72 -4.12
CA LYS A 42 11.20 -16.42 -2.84
C LYS A 42 9.80 -16.74 -2.32
N LEU A 43 8.84 -15.87 -2.62
CA LEU A 43 7.46 -16.03 -2.21
C LEU A 43 6.66 -16.90 -3.20
N GLU A 44 7.33 -17.43 -4.23
CA GLU A 44 6.69 -18.22 -5.28
C GLU A 44 5.58 -17.46 -6.00
N MET A 45 5.78 -16.16 -6.18
CA MET A 45 4.86 -15.29 -6.89
C MET A 45 5.40 -15.04 -8.30
N GLU A 46 5.04 -15.92 -9.22
CA GLU A 46 5.46 -15.83 -10.62
C GLU A 46 4.31 -15.36 -11.50
N PRO A 47 4.56 -14.66 -12.60
CA PRO A 47 5.86 -14.16 -13.06
C PRO A 47 6.38 -13.06 -12.13
N ARG A 48 7.56 -13.25 -11.59
CA ARG A 48 8.10 -12.36 -10.55
C ARG A 48 8.17 -10.90 -10.99
N ARG A 49 8.50 -10.65 -12.24
CA ARG A 49 8.56 -9.28 -12.77
C ARG A 49 7.18 -8.62 -12.77
N HIS A 50 6.15 -9.35 -13.23
CA HIS A 50 4.79 -8.84 -13.23
C HIS A 50 4.29 -8.57 -11.81
N GLN A 51 4.58 -9.48 -10.88
CA GLN A 51 4.18 -9.30 -9.49
C GLN A 51 4.88 -8.10 -8.86
N ALA A 52 6.17 -7.95 -9.10
CA ALA A 52 6.95 -6.82 -8.59
C ALA A 52 6.44 -5.49 -9.14
N LEU A 53 6.20 -5.42 -10.45
CA LEU A 53 5.69 -4.21 -11.09
C LEU A 53 4.28 -3.89 -10.61
N THR A 54 3.42 -4.90 -10.51
CA THR A 54 2.04 -4.71 -10.05
C THR A 54 2.01 -4.15 -8.63
N ALA A 55 2.79 -4.73 -7.72
CA ALA A 55 2.85 -4.24 -6.35
C ALA A 55 3.39 -2.80 -6.29
N GLY A 56 4.52 -2.55 -6.93
CA GLY A 56 5.14 -1.22 -6.92
C GLY A 56 4.27 -0.15 -7.56
N MET A 57 3.68 -0.46 -8.71
CA MET A 57 2.81 0.49 -9.42
C MET A 57 1.50 0.73 -8.67
N THR A 58 0.90 -0.32 -8.12
CA THR A 58 -0.34 -0.18 -7.34
C THR A 58 -0.09 0.68 -6.11
N GLU A 59 0.99 0.43 -5.38
CA GLU A 59 1.31 1.21 -4.20
C GLU A 59 1.61 2.66 -4.54
N THR A 60 2.38 2.92 -5.60
CA THR A 60 2.73 4.28 -6.00
C THR A 60 1.53 5.04 -6.54
N ALA A 61 0.83 4.48 -7.52
CA ALA A 61 -0.32 5.12 -8.13
C ALA A 61 -1.50 5.20 -7.16
N GLY A 62 -1.79 4.10 -6.46
CA GLY A 62 -2.87 4.06 -5.47
C GLY A 62 -2.62 5.03 -4.33
N GLY A 63 -1.38 5.10 -3.85
CA GLY A 63 -1.01 6.07 -2.82
C GLY A 63 -1.19 7.50 -3.29
N GLY A 64 -0.80 7.81 -4.52
CA GLY A 64 -0.98 9.13 -5.12
C GLY A 64 -2.45 9.51 -5.24
N LEU A 65 -3.27 8.59 -5.76
CA LEU A 65 -4.71 8.81 -5.87
C LEU A 65 -5.35 9.04 -4.50
N LEU A 66 -4.95 8.23 -3.53
CA LEU A 66 -5.47 8.37 -2.16
C LEU A 66 -5.11 9.72 -1.57
N ALA A 67 -3.86 10.15 -1.72
CA ALA A 67 -3.40 11.45 -1.21
C ALA A 67 -4.19 12.60 -1.82
N LEU A 68 -4.45 12.54 -3.13
CA LEU A 68 -5.23 13.55 -3.84
C LEU A 68 -6.73 13.45 -3.56
N GLY A 69 -7.19 12.33 -3.03
CA GLY A 69 -8.60 12.06 -2.86
C GLY A 69 -9.31 11.87 -4.19
N LEU A 70 -8.65 11.22 -5.13
CA LEU A 70 -9.19 10.96 -6.46
C LEU A 70 -9.38 9.46 -6.62
N ALA A 71 -10.56 9.04 -7.09
CA ALA A 71 -10.93 7.63 -7.24
C ALA A 71 -10.68 6.86 -5.94
N THR A 72 -11.02 7.46 -4.81
CA THR A 72 -10.70 6.95 -3.47
C THR A 72 -11.11 5.49 -3.24
N PRO A 73 -12.35 5.05 -3.59
CA PRO A 73 -12.71 3.65 -3.38
C PRO A 73 -11.85 2.68 -4.19
N ALA A 74 -11.54 3.02 -5.44
CA ALA A 74 -10.72 2.15 -6.30
C ALA A 74 -9.28 2.10 -5.78
N ALA A 75 -8.72 3.24 -5.37
CA ALA A 75 -7.39 3.30 -4.79
C ALA A 75 -7.31 2.45 -3.52
N ALA A 76 -8.29 2.62 -2.62
CA ALA A 76 -8.34 1.86 -1.38
C ALA A 76 -8.47 0.35 -1.65
N ALA A 77 -9.27 -0.04 -2.65
CA ALA A 77 -9.42 -1.45 -3.01
C ALA A 77 -8.12 -2.06 -3.51
N GLY A 78 -7.41 -1.35 -4.40
CA GLY A 78 -6.13 -1.82 -4.93
C GLY A 78 -5.08 -1.97 -3.84
N LEU A 79 -4.96 -0.96 -2.98
CA LEU A 79 -4.00 -0.98 -1.87
C LEU A 79 -4.34 -2.07 -0.85
N THR A 80 -5.63 -2.27 -0.56
CA THR A 80 -6.07 -3.36 0.31
C THR A 80 -5.68 -4.72 -0.25
N GLY A 81 -5.83 -4.90 -1.56
CA GLY A 81 -5.41 -6.14 -2.22
C GLY A 81 -3.93 -6.43 -2.05
N VAL A 82 -3.08 -5.40 -2.19
CA VAL A 82 -1.64 -5.54 -1.97
C VAL A 82 -1.36 -5.91 -0.52
N MET A 83 -2.03 -5.26 0.44
CA MET A 83 -1.83 -5.54 1.86
C MET A 83 -2.30 -6.94 2.25
N LEU A 84 -3.43 -7.40 1.70
CA LEU A 84 -3.91 -8.76 1.95
C LEU A 84 -2.91 -9.79 1.41
N THR A 85 -2.36 -9.55 0.24
CA THR A 85 -1.34 -10.43 -0.34
C THR A 85 -0.09 -10.45 0.54
N ALA A 86 0.34 -9.29 1.03
CA ALA A 86 1.48 -9.19 1.92
C ALA A 86 1.24 -9.96 3.23
N ILE A 87 0.04 -9.85 3.81
CA ILE A 87 -0.31 -10.59 5.01
C ILE A 87 -0.22 -12.09 4.73
N ARG A 88 -0.86 -12.54 3.66
CA ARG A 88 -0.93 -13.96 3.33
C ARG A 88 0.44 -14.56 3.04
N LYS A 89 1.26 -13.85 2.26
CA LYS A 89 2.53 -14.39 1.75
C LYS A 89 3.70 -14.19 2.71
N VAL A 90 3.69 -13.13 3.50
CA VAL A 90 4.85 -12.74 4.31
C VAL A 90 4.55 -12.76 5.80
N HIS A 91 3.51 -12.06 6.22
CA HIS A 91 3.35 -11.68 7.62
C HIS A 91 2.54 -12.66 8.46
N LEU A 92 1.62 -13.40 7.86
CA LEU A 92 0.69 -14.25 8.62
C LEU A 92 1.41 -15.27 9.48
N ARG A 93 2.45 -15.89 8.95
CA ARG A 93 3.23 -16.91 9.66
C ARG A 93 4.04 -16.36 10.83
N ASN A 94 4.25 -15.04 10.86
CA ASN A 94 5.06 -14.38 11.88
C ASN A 94 4.23 -13.92 13.08
N GLY A 95 2.92 -14.22 13.08
CA GLY A 95 2.02 -13.78 14.13
C GLY A 95 1.64 -12.30 13.98
N PRO A 96 1.00 -11.71 15.00
CA PRO A 96 0.45 -10.35 14.87
C PRO A 96 1.49 -9.23 14.98
N TRP A 97 2.55 -9.42 15.78
CA TRP A 97 3.38 -8.28 16.21
C TRP A 97 4.38 -7.82 15.17
N ASN A 98 4.38 -6.51 14.90
CA ASN A 98 5.26 -5.91 13.89
C ASN A 98 6.75 -6.12 14.20
N THR A 99 7.11 -6.17 15.47
CA THR A 99 8.50 -6.43 15.86
C THR A 99 9.03 -7.77 15.37
N ASN A 100 8.12 -8.72 15.12
CA ASN A 100 8.44 -10.05 14.61
C ASN A 100 8.15 -10.15 13.10
N GLY A 101 7.91 -9.02 12.41
CA GLY A 101 7.52 -9.05 11.01
C GLY A 101 6.09 -9.53 10.80
N GLY A 102 5.24 -9.40 11.83
CA GLY A 102 3.86 -9.86 11.79
C GLY A 102 2.91 -8.96 11.01
N TYR A 103 1.63 -9.29 11.03
CA TYR A 103 0.62 -8.64 10.19
C TYR A 103 -0.02 -7.38 10.78
N GLU A 104 0.41 -6.95 11.97
CA GLU A 104 -0.15 -5.80 12.68
C GLU A 104 -0.19 -4.54 11.81
N TYR A 105 0.93 -4.17 11.20
CA TYR A 105 1.03 -2.95 10.40
C TYR A 105 0.17 -3.01 9.13
N PRO A 106 0.28 -4.04 8.28
CA PRO A 106 -0.62 -4.12 7.13
C PRO A 106 -2.09 -4.22 7.51
N LEU A 107 -2.43 -4.84 8.63
CA LEU A 107 -3.81 -4.89 9.08
C LEU A 107 -4.35 -3.51 9.46
N VAL A 108 -3.55 -2.71 10.16
CA VAL A 108 -3.92 -1.33 10.49
C VAL A 108 -4.12 -0.50 9.23
N LEU A 109 -3.25 -0.67 8.24
CA LEU A 109 -3.38 0.02 6.96
C LEU A 109 -4.68 -0.37 6.25
N ILE A 110 -5.05 -1.64 6.25
CA ILE A 110 -6.31 -2.10 5.67
C ILE A 110 -7.49 -1.43 6.36
N ALA A 111 -7.49 -1.42 7.69
CA ALA A 111 -8.58 -0.79 8.46
C ALA A 111 -8.70 0.70 8.09
N ALA A 112 -7.58 1.40 7.98
CA ALA A 112 -7.57 2.81 7.58
C ALA A 112 -8.08 3.00 6.15
N LEU A 113 -7.66 2.15 5.22
CA LEU A 113 -8.10 2.21 3.82
C LEU A 113 -9.61 1.97 3.69
N LEU A 114 -10.13 0.97 4.39
CA LEU A 114 -11.56 0.67 4.36
C LEU A 114 -12.37 1.81 4.98
N THR A 115 -11.87 2.43 6.04
CA THR A 115 -12.51 3.59 6.65
C THR A 115 -12.59 4.76 5.67
N LEU A 116 -11.52 5.04 4.95
CA LEU A 116 -11.50 6.10 3.94
C LEU A 116 -12.43 5.78 2.77
N ALA A 117 -12.47 4.52 2.34
CA ALA A 117 -13.37 4.10 1.26
C ALA A 117 -14.84 4.27 1.67
N ASP A 118 -15.17 3.90 2.89
CA ASP A 118 -16.55 3.96 3.41
C ASP A 118 -17.01 5.38 3.69
N SER A 119 -16.18 6.17 4.40
CA SER A 119 -16.55 7.53 4.80
C SER A 119 -16.31 8.58 3.71
N GLY A 120 -15.58 8.21 2.66
CA GLY A 120 -15.24 9.11 1.58
C GLY A 120 -13.99 9.96 1.86
N PRO A 121 -13.49 10.64 0.81
CA PRO A 121 -12.23 11.38 0.90
C PRO A 121 -12.31 12.71 1.63
N GLY A 122 -13.51 13.22 1.86
CA GLY A 122 -13.74 14.52 2.50
C GLY A 122 -13.85 15.65 1.49
N GLU A 123 -14.12 16.86 2.00
CA GLU A 123 -14.33 18.05 1.17
C GLU A 123 -13.06 18.50 0.46
N LEU A 124 -11.92 18.33 1.10
CA LEU A 124 -10.63 18.76 0.57
C LEU A 124 -10.01 17.67 -0.29
N SER A 125 -10.72 17.32 -1.38
CA SER A 125 -10.33 16.20 -2.25
C SER A 125 -10.84 16.44 -3.67
N LEU A 126 -10.28 15.71 -4.63
CA LEU A 126 -10.69 15.79 -6.02
C LEU A 126 -12.00 15.04 -6.30
N ASP A 127 -12.34 14.06 -5.47
CA ASP A 127 -13.56 13.24 -5.63
C ASP A 127 -14.86 13.93 -5.17
N ARG A 128 -14.73 14.98 -4.41
CA ARG A 128 -15.89 15.62 -3.75
C ARG A 128 -17.06 15.97 -4.66
#